data_e84760bf878202babde8c6dea93f7f51
#
_entry.id   e84760bf878202babde8c6dea93f7f51
#
_cell.length_a   1.000
_cell.length_b   1.000
_cell.length_c   1.000
_cell.angle_alpha   90.00
_cell.angle_beta   90.00
_cell.angle_gamma   90.00
#
_symmetry.space_group_name_H-M   'P 1'
#
loop_
_entity.id
_entity.type
_entity.pdbx_description
1 polymer ?
#
loop_
_entity_poly.entity_id
_entity_poly.type
_entity_poly.pdbx_seq_one_letter_code
_entity_poly.pdbx_strand_id
1 'polypeptide(L)'
;GLGDVYKRQAQTLLNQGADIILPVAGNAGNGALQAVNASGGKSNVIWVDADGCRTQAAYCDNIITSVYKGMDVAVFDAVKAVKDGKFNGDPYIGSLADKGTGLSDFHSFDSKVPADVRKELKTVEKDIASGKIKIVSAAQPLK
;
A
#
# COMPACT_ATOMS: atom_id res chain seq x y z
N GLY A 1 -6.37 -23.18 1.05
CA GLY A 1 -5.34 -22.48 0.26
C GLY A 1 -4.67 -21.35 1.04
N LEU A 2 -3.75 -20.60 0.41
CA LEU A 2 -3.03 -19.49 1.09
C LEU A 2 -3.98 -18.42 1.65
N GLY A 3 -5.07 -18.11 0.96
CA GLY A 3 -6.08 -17.18 1.44
C GLY A 3 -6.69 -17.58 2.79
N ASP A 4 -6.91 -18.88 3.00
CA ASP A 4 -7.45 -19.38 4.28
C ASP A 4 -6.43 -19.27 5.42
N VAL A 5 -5.14 -19.41 5.11
CA VAL A 5 -4.05 -19.20 6.09
C VAL A 5 -4.06 -17.74 6.54
N TYR A 6 -4.06 -16.78 5.62
CA TYR A 6 -4.10 -15.36 5.93
C TYR A 6 -5.38 -14.94 6.63
N LYS A 7 -6.53 -15.55 6.27
CA LYS A 7 -7.80 -15.33 7.00
C LYS A 7 -7.70 -15.75 8.47
N ARG A 8 -7.14 -16.93 8.74
CA ARG A 8 -6.94 -17.39 10.13
C ARG A 8 -5.95 -16.54 10.89
N GLN A 9 -4.84 -16.11 10.25
CA GLN A 9 -3.87 -15.21 10.88
C GLN A 9 -4.52 -13.88 11.24
N ALA A 10 -5.26 -13.26 10.31
CA ALA A 10 -5.98 -12.02 10.58
C ALA A 10 -6.99 -12.21 11.72
N GLN A 11 -7.75 -13.31 11.74
CA GLN A 11 -8.69 -13.60 12.83
C GLN A 11 -7.96 -13.73 14.17
N THR A 12 -6.79 -14.34 14.20
CA THR A 12 -5.98 -14.44 15.43
C THR A 12 -5.55 -13.06 15.91
N LEU A 13 -5.07 -12.19 15.03
CA LEU A 13 -4.68 -10.81 15.38
C LEU A 13 -5.87 -9.99 15.87
N LEU A 14 -7.03 -10.11 15.22
CA LEU A 14 -8.27 -9.45 15.64
C LEU A 14 -8.71 -9.91 17.04
N ASN A 15 -8.60 -11.20 17.33
CA ASN A 15 -8.92 -11.76 18.65
C ASN A 15 -7.92 -11.28 19.74
N GLN A 16 -6.72 -10.87 19.34
CA GLN A 16 -5.71 -10.26 20.21
C GLN A 16 -5.88 -8.73 20.35
N GLY A 17 -6.91 -8.16 19.73
CA GLY A 17 -7.25 -6.75 19.83
C GLY A 17 -6.64 -5.85 18.76
N ALA A 18 -6.12 -6.42 17.66
CA ALA A 18 -5.69 -5.60 16.54
C ALA A 18 -6.90 -4.90 15.89
N ASP A 19 -6.81 -3.61 15.70
CA ASP A 19 -7.82 -2.76 15.06
C ASP A 19 -7.49 -2.45 13.60
N ILE A 20 -6.22 -2.59 13.21
CA ILE A 20 -5.74 -2.41 11.83
C ILE A 20 -4.86 -3.59 11.42
N ILE A 21 -5.12 -4.15 10.24
CA ILE A 21 -4.31 -5.21 9.61
C ILE A 21 -3.66 -4.68 8.34
N LEU A 22 -2.36 -4.91 8.18
CA LEU A 22 -1.62 -4.65 6.94
C LEU A 22 -1.20 -6.00 6.31
N PRO A 23 -1.98 -6.58 5.38
CA PRO A 23 -1.68 -7.87 4.79
C PRO A 23 -0.72 -7.74 3.60
N VAL A 24 0.58 -7.80 3.84
CA VAL A 24 1.60 -7.76 2.77
C VAL A 24 1.72 -9.14 2.12
N ALA A 25 0.73 -9.51 1.30
CA ALA A 25 0.57 -10.87 0.78
C ALA A 25 -0.05 -10.92 -0.63
N GLY A 26 -0.08 -9.82 -1.37
CA GLY A 26 -0.76 -9.77 -2.67
C GLY A 26 -2.19 -10.32 -2.59
N ASN A 27 -2.63 -11.11 -3.57
CA ASN A 27 -3.99 -11.67 -3.60
C ASN A 27 -4.32 -12.61 -2.42
N ALA A 28 -3.34 -13.21 -1.77
CA ALA A 28 -3.59 -14.03 -0.58
C ALA A 28 -4.08 -13.18 0.61
N GLY A 29 -3.79 -11.88 0.61
CA GLY A 29 -4.30 -10.90 1.58
C GLY A 29 -5.82 -10.74 1.58
N ASN A 30 -6.53 -11.21 0.54
CA ASN A 30 -8.00 -11.21 0.50
C ASN A 30 -8.62 -11.98 1.68
N GLY A 31 -7.91 -12.97 2.21
CA GLY A 31 -8.33 -13.65 3.43
C GLY A 31 -8.41 -12.72 4.65
N ALA A 32 -7.48 -11.77 4.76
CA ALA A 32 -7.51 -10.78 5.83
C ALA A 32 -8.67 -9.78 5.66
N LEU A 33 -8.96 -9.33 4.42
CA LEU A 33 -10.14 -8.49 4.14
C LEU A 33 -11.44 -9.18 4.55
N GLN A 34 -11.58 -10.48 4.24
CA GLN A 34 -12.75 -11.26 4.66
C GLN A 34 -12.88 -11.32 6.19
N ALA A 35 -11.77 -11.53 6.91
CA ALA A 35 -11.78 -11.58 8.37
C ALA A 35 -12.16 -10.22 8.98
N VAL A 36 -11.58 -9.12 8.46
CA VAL A 36 -11.88 -7.77 8.91
C VAL A 36 -13.34 -7.39 8.61
N ASN A 37 -13.83 -7.68 7.40
CA ASN A 37 -15.23 -7.42 7.06
C ASN A 37 -16.20 -8.18 7.99
N ALA A 38 -15.87 -9.42 8.36
CA ALA A 38 -16.67 -10.21 9.31
C ALA A 38 -16.62 -9.66 10.76
N SER A 39 -15.68 -8.76 11.08
CA SER A 39 -15.61 -8.12 12.40
C SER A 39 -16.72 -7.09 12.66
N GLY A 40 -17.53 -6.77 11.65
CA GLY A 40 -18.63 -5.83 11.76
C GLY A 40 -18.18 -4.37 11.99
N GLY A 41 -17.12 -3.94 11.33
CA GLY A 41 -16.61 -2.56 11.40
C GLY A 41 -15.73 -2.24 12.61
N LYS A 42 -15.34 -3.25 13.39
CA LYS A 42 -14.46 -3.08 14.55
C LYS A 42 -13.00 -2.91 14.17
N SER A 43 -12.63 -3.28 12.94
CA SER A 43 -11.26 -3.28 12.46
C SER A 43 -11.20 -2.89 11.00
N ASN A 44 -10.03 -2.47 10.55
CA ASN A 44 -9.82 -1.97 9.21
C ASN A 44 -8.53 -2.54 8.60
N VAL A 45 -8.31 -2.24 7.33
CA VAL A 45 -7.14 -2.70 6.55
C VAL A 45 -6.39 -1.50 5.98
N ILE A 46 -5.08 -1.56 5.98
CA ILE A 46 -4.24 -0.82 5.03
C ILE A 46 -3.88 -1.82 3.93
N TRP A 47 -4.35 -1.57 2.70
CA TRP A 47 -4.11 -2.48 1.58
C TRP A 47 -2.74 -2.28 0.95
N VAL A 48 -2.38 -3.13 -0.03
CA VAL A 48 -1.07 -3.12 -0.68
C VAL A 48 -1.16 -3.27 -2.21
N ASP A 49 -0.07 -2.95 -2.89
CA ASP A 49 0.19 -3.12 -4.33
C ASP A 49 -0.57 -2.14 -5.22
N ALA A 50 -1.86 -1.99 -5.05
CA ALA A 50 -2.72 -1.07 -5.80
C ALA A 50 -3.77 -0.46 -4.87
N ASP A 51 -4.51 0.55 -5.34
CA ASP A 51 -5.64 1.10 -4.61
C ASP A 51 -6.71 0.01 -4.37
N GLY A 52 -6.86 -0.40 -3.11
CA GLY A 52 -7.78 -1.45 -2.70
C GLY A 52 -9.23 -1.11 -2.96
N CYS A 53 -9.62 0.15 -2.90
CA CYS A 53 -10.99 0.56 -3.25
C CYS A 53 -11.33 0.34 -4.72
N ARG A 54 -10.32 0.25 -5.59
CA ARG A 54 -10.50 -0.11 -7.01
C ARG A 54 -10.40 -1.62 -7.24
N THR A 55 -9.43 -2.29 -6.59
CA THR A 55 -9.15 -3.71 -6.85
C THR A 55 -9.96 -4.66 -5.98
N GLN A 56 -10.44 -4.18 -4.83
CA GLN A 56 -11.22 -4.91 -3.83
C GLN A 56 -12.47 -4.10 -3.44
N ALA A 57 -13.19 -3.58 -4.43
CA ALA A 57 -14.28 -2.60 -4.25
C ALA A 57 -15.34 -3.04 -3.23
N ALA A 58 -15.63 -4.34 -3.13
CA ALA A 58 -16.58 -4.88 -2.16
C ALA A 58 -16.17 -4.68 -0.69
N TYR A 59 -14.89 -4.37 -0.44
CA TYR A 59 -14.32 -4.18 0.89
C TYR A 59 -13.84 -2.74 1.12
N CYS A 60 -14.16 -1.80 0.22
CA CYS A 60 -13.66 -0.42 0.30
C CYS A 60 -13.96 0.23 1.66
N ASP A 61 -15.11 -0.04 2.25
CA ASP A 61 -15.52 0.49 3.55
C ASP A 61 -14.68 -0.04 4.75
N ASN A 62 -13.86 -1.05 4.51
CA ASN A 62 -12.89 -1.57 5.48
C ASN A 62 -11.45 -1.12 5.19
N ILE A 63 -11.20 -0.46 4.05
CA ILE A 63 -9.85 -0.06 3.61
C ILE A 63 -9.63 1.41 3.91
N ILE A 64 -8.71 1.70 4.86
CA ILE A 64 -8.36 3.08 5.24
C ILE A 64 -7.60 3.77 4.10
N THR A 65 -6.61 3.10 3.55
CA THR A 65 -5.74 3.52 2.45
C THR A 65 -4.99 2.31 1.91
N SER A 66 -4.20 2.50 0.88
CA SER A 66 -3.37 1.44 0.30
C SER A 66 -1.95 1.95 0.06
N VAL A 67 -0.95 1.15 0.41
CA VAL A 67 0.43 1.35 -0.02
C VAL A 67 0.53 0.82 -1.45
N TYR A 68 0.50 1.70 -2.45
CA TYR A 68 0.50 1.30 -3.84
C TYR A 68 1.92 1.29 -4.45
N LYS A 69 2.08 0.50 -5.50
CA LYS A 69 3.20 0.54 -6.44
C LYS A 69 2.71 1.23 -7.72
N GLY A 70 3.42 2.24 -8.18
CA GLY A 70 3.15 2.97 -9.42
C GLY A 70 3.52 2.14 -10.66
N MET A 71 2.83 1.03 -10.87
CA MET A 71 3.12 0.12 -11.98
C MET A 71 2.88 0.78 -13.34
N ASP A 72 1.92 1.66 -13.42
CA ASP A 72 1.63 2.49 -14.60
C ASP A 72 2.79 3.44 -14.91
N VAL A 73 3.36 4.08 -13.90
CA VAL A 73 4.57 4.93 -14.01
C VAL A 73 5.74 4.09 -14.49
N ALA A 74 6.02 2.95 -13.86
CA ALA A 74 7.11 2.07 -14.22
C ALA A 74 7.01 1.56 -15.68
N VAL A 75 5.81 1.15 -16.11
CA VAL A 75 5.57 0.70 -17.48
C VAL A 75 5.73 1.85 -18.47
N PHE A 76 5.18 3.02 -18.15
CA PHE A 76 5.33 4.21 -18.99
C PHE A 76 6.80 4.58 -19.18
N ASP A 77 7.58 4.63 -18.10
CA ASP A 77 9.00 4.99 -18.13
C ASP A 77 9.82 3.95 -18.91
N ALA A 78 9.55 2.67 -18.75
CA ALA A 78 10.21 1.61 -19.50
C ALA A 78 9.94 1.73 -21.02
N VAL A 79 8.67 1.91 -21.42
CA VAL A 79 8.27 2.10 -22.82
C VAL A 79 8.89 3.37 -23.38
N LYS A 80 8.88 4.46 -22.61
CA LYS A 80 9.50 5.72 -22.99
C LYS A 80 11.01 5.56 -23.21
N ALA A 81 11.70 4.86 -22.30
CA ALA A 81 13.14 4.60 -22.43
C ALA A 81 13.47 3.80 -23.70
N VAL A 82 12.64 2.80 -24.06
CA VAL A 82 12.79 2.06 -25.32
C VAL A 82 12.63 3.01 -26.51
N LYS A 83 11.55 3.82 -26.53
CA LYS A 83 11.29 4.79 -27.59
C LYS A 83 12.45 5.78 -27.78
N ASP A 84 13.02 6.25 -26.68
CA ASP A 84 14.09 7.26 -26.65
C ASP A 84 15.49 6.64 -26.88
N GLY A 85 15.59 5.31 -27.10
CA GLY A 85 16.87 4.60 -27.28
C GLY A 85 17.74 4.54 -26.02
N LYS A 86 17.15 4.69 -24.83
CA LYS A 86 17.82 4.77 -23.52
C LYS A 86 17.58 3.56 -22.63
N PHE A 87 16.85 2.55 -23.12
CA PHE A 87 16.59 1.35 -22.34
C PHE A 87 17.88 0.55 -22.14
N ASN A 88 18.25 0.28 -20.90
CA ASN A 88 19.50 -0.40 -20.53
C ASN A 88 19.29 -1.76 -19.82
N GLY A 89 18.02 -2.11 -19.51
CA GLY A 89 17.69 -3.35 -18.81
C GLY A 89 17.94 -3.33 -17.30
N ASP A 90 18.31 -2.19 -16.72
CA ASP A 90 18.46 -2.06 -15.27
C ASP A 90 17.12 -2.19 -14.55
N PRO A 91 17.10 -2.68 -13.29
CA PRO A 91 15.90 -2.71 -12.47
C PRO A 91 15.30 -1.31 -12.27
N TYR A 92 14.00 -1.17 -12.51
CA TYR A 92 13.28 0.05 -12.14
C TYR A 92 13.09 0.11 -10.62
N ILE A 93 13.48 1.23 -10.02
CA ILE A 93 13.30 1.49 -8.59
C ILE A 93 12.37 2.69 -8.43
N GLY A 94 11.10 2.41 -8.14
CA GLY A 94 10.10 3.45 -7.87
C GLY A 94 10.29 4.06 -6.49
N SER A 95 10.14 5.37 -6.41
CA SER A 95 10.26 6.16 -5.18
C SER A 95 9.01 7.01 -4.95
N LEU A 96 8.94 7.69 -3.77
CA LEU A 96 7.91 8.69 -3.53
C LEU A 96 8.06 9.93 -4.44
N ALA A 97 9.31 10.25 -4.84
CA ALA A 97 9.60 11.42 -5.67
C ALA A 97 9.06 11.29 -7.09
N ASP A 98 9.08 10.09 -7.66
CA ASP A 98 8.62 9.78 -9.02
C ASP A 98 7.22 9.13 -9.06
N LYS A 99 6.55 9.04 -7.92
CA LYS A 99 5.25 8.36 -7.76
C LYS A 99 5.29 6.85 -8.06
N GLY A 100 6.46 6.25 -8.02
CA GLY A 100 6.65 4.81 -8.14
C GLY A 100 6.14 4.04 -6.93
N THR A 101 5.86 4.73 -5.82
CA THR A 101 5.14 4.23 -4.65
C THR A 101 4.45 5.39 -3.93
N GLY A 102 3.48 5.10 -3.07
CA GLY A 102 2.77 6.10 -2.29
C GLY A 102 1.60 5.53 -1.52
N LEU A 103 0.76 6.42 -0.98
CA LEU A 103 -0.51 6.07 -0.37
C LEU A 103 -1.65 6.46 -1.31
N SER A 104 -2.67 5.60 -1.42
CA SER A 104 -3.92 5.95 -2.09
C SER A 104 -4.71 6.98 -1.28
N ASP A 105 -5.77 7.53 -1.89
CA ASP A 105 -6.76 8.31 -1.17
C ASP A 105 -7.37 7.52 -0.01
N PHE A 106 -7.91 8.22 0.98
CA PHE A 106 -8.56 7.62 2.14
C PHE A 106 -10.03 7.23 1.87
N HIS A 107 -10.58 7.56 0.71
CA HIS A 107 -11.93 7.20 0.27
C HIS A 107 -13.00 7.44 1.36
N SER A 108 -13.71 6.38 1.80
CA SER A 108 -14.73 6.46 2.85
C SER A 108 -14.17 6.85 4.24
N PHE A 109 -12.86 6.78 4.42
CA PHE A 109 -12.18 7.24 5.63
C PHE A 109 -11.71 8.69 5.56
N ASP A 110 -11.93 9.39 4.45
CA ASP A 110 -11.40 10.75 4.26
C ASP A 110 -11.81 11.70 5.40
N SER A 111 -13.05 11.67 5.83
CA SER A 111 -13.54 12.51 6.95
C SER A 111 -13.09 12.01 8.33
N LYS A 112 -12.57 10.78 8.45
CA LYS A 112 -12.18 10.16 9.72
C LYS A 112 -10.70 10.34 10.04
N VAL A 113 -9.86 10.63 9.04
CA VAL A 113 -8.42 10.86 9.25
C VAL A 113 -8.21 12.29 9.75
N PRO A 114 -7.64 12.50 10.94
CA PRO A 114 -7.42 13.84 11.51
C PRO A 114 -6.54 14.73 10.62
N ALA A 115 -6.79 16.03 10.65
CA ALA A 115 -6.08 16.98 9.78
C ALA A 115 -4.58 17.08 10.11
N ASP A 116 -4.19 16.94 11.35
CA ASP A 116 -2.81 16.91 11.81
C ASP A 116 -2.09 15.66 11.28
N VAL A 117 -2.72 14.47 11.32
CA VAL A 117 -2.17 13.23 10.74
C VAL A 117 -1.96 13.40 9.23
N ARG A 118 -2.92 13.99 8.50
CA ARG A 118 -2.76 14.27 7.06
C ARG A 118 -1.58 15.21 6.79
N LYS A 119 -1.42 16.22 7.63
CA LYS A 119 -0.30 17.18 7.51
C LYS A 119 1.03 16.47 7.77
N GLU A 120 1.07 15.62 8.79
CA GLU A 120 2.27 14.83 9.11
C GLU A 120 2.64 13.88 7.98
N LEU A 121 1.70 13.13 7.43
CA LEU A 121 1.92 12.23 6.29
C LEU A 121 2.53 12.97 5.08
N LYS A 122 1.99 14.16 4.72
CA LYS A 122 2.55 14.99 3.65
C LYS A 122 3.96 15.48 3.96
N THR A 123 4.25 15.77 5.22
CA THR A 123 5.58 16.20 5.65
C THR A 123 6.58 15.06 5.55
N VAL A 124 6.21 13.87 6.04
CA VAL A 124 7.03 12.66 5.97
C VAL A 124 7.30 12.26 4.51
N GLU A 125 6.27 12.27 3.67
CA GLU A 125 6.39 12.01 2.23
C GLU A 125 7.42 12.94 1.58
N LYS A 126 7.29 14.26 1.83
CA LYS A 126 8.23 15.26 1.33
C LYS A 126 9.65 15.06 1.86
N ASP A 127 9.79 14.75 3.14
CA ASP A 127 11.09 14.57 3.79
C ASP A 127 11.80 13.31 3.28
N ILE A 128 11.06 12.24 2.98
CA ILE A 128 11.61 11.03 2.33
C ILE A 128 11.98 11.35 0.88
N ALA A 129 11.08 11.96 0.11
CA ALA A 129 11.32 12.30 -1.29
C ALA A 129 12.53 13.22 -1.49
N SER A 130 12.79 14.13 -0.54
CA SER A 130 13.95 15.02 -0.56
C SER A 130 15.23 14.39 0.01
N GLY A 131 15.18 13.16 0.55
CA GLY A 131 16.31 12.48 1.18
C GLY A 131 16.66 12.98 2.59
N LYS A 132 15.84 13.86 3.18
CA LYS A 132 16.01 14.30 4.57
C LYS A 132 15.76 13.15 5.55
N ILE A 133 14.76 12.30 5.26
CA ILE A 133 14.56 11.03 5.93
C ILE A 133 15.11 9.94 5.01
N LYS A 134 16.09 9.17 5.50
CA LYS A 134 16.65 8.04 4.77
C LYS A 134 16.02 6.75 5.26
N ILE A 135 15.40 6.02 4.33
CA ILE A 135 14.90 4.68 4.61
C ILE A 135 16.07 3.71 4.51
N VAL A 136 16.32 2.99 5.60
CA VAL A 136 17.35 1.93 5.67
C VAL A 136 16.66 0.61 5.94
N SER A 137 16.85 -0.37 5.06
CA SER A 137 16.28 -1.71 5.19
C SER A 137 17.27 -2.74 4.69
N ALA A 138 17.32 -3.91 5.37
CA ALA A 138 18.12 -5.05 4.90
C ALA A 138 17.59 -5.60 3.55
N ALA A 139 16.34 -5.33 3.20
CA ALA A 139 15.72 -5.70 1.92
C ALA A 139 15.84 -4.59 0.87
N GLN A 140 16.62 -3.53 1.12
CA GLN A 140 16.79 -2.45 0.15
C GLN A 140 17.46 -2.99 -1.12
N PRO A 141 16.98 -2.62 -2.34
CA PRO A 141 17.60 -3.08 -3.55
C PRO A 141 19.09 -2.72 -3.57
N LEU A 142 19.91 -3.67 -3.98
CA LEU A 142 21.32 -3.41 -4.22
C LEU A 142 21.44 -2.38 -5.35
N LYS A 143 22.28 -1.39 -5.14
CA LYS A 143 22.61 -0.39 -6.16
C LYS A 143 23.36 -1.02 -7.31
#